data_7980fc9618d9e7869d0c7d89824f3031
#
_entry.id   7980fc9618d9e7869d0c7d89824f3031
#
_cell.length_a   1.000
_cell.length_b   1.000
_cell.length_c   1.000
_cell.angle_alpha   90.00
_cell.angle_beta   90.00
_cell.angle_gamma   90.00
#
_symmetry.space_group_name_H-M   'P 1'
#
loop_
_entity.id
_entity.type
_entity.pdbx_description
1 polymer ?
#
loop_
_entity_poly.entity_id
_entity_poly.type
_entity_poly.pdbx_seq_one_letter_code
_entity_poly.pdbx_strand_id
1 'polypeptide(L)'
;MKPSRIVISGIGVLSPNGIGRENYFDALAAGRSGIRTISQFDASSLPCRVAGEVDFDPEAWVDAKNIRHVARVVPMAIAATAEALRDARLDPSSLDLETRQGIGVMLGSGGGAVEFSERMYELWFNDAERQASIYSIPSGTIGTIASEISMAYDLHGFSHLISTGCTSSTDAIGYAYRNLKLGVVDYVICGGADATITEAVMTGFCVMRIVSNSRNHEPASASRPFSKDRDGFVLS
;
A
#
# COMPACT_ATOMS: atom_id res chain seq x y z
N MET A 1 13.58 -23.90 25.12
CA MET A 1 13.03 -23.89 23.74
C MET A 1 14.18 -23.67 22.77
N LYS A 2 14.32 -24.50 21.73
CA LYS A 2 15.28 -24.17 20.65
C LYS A 2 14.82 -22.86 19.99
N PRO A 3 15.71 -21.91 19.70
CA PRO A 3 15.32 -20.69 19.01
C PRO A 3 14.78 -21.07 17.62
N SER A 4 13.48 -20.89 17.41
CA SER A 4 12.88 -21.09 16.09
C SER A 4 13.45 -20.06 15.12
N ARG A 5 13.85 -20.50 13.93
CA ARG A 5 14.24 -19.60 12.84
C ARG A 5 12.98 -19.03 12.22
N ILE A 6 12.89 -17.73 12.13
CA ILE A 6 11.86 -17.04 11.36
C ILE A 6 12.42 -16.76 9.96
N VAL A 7 11.64 -17.05 8.95
CA VAL A 7 12.03 -16.91 7.54
C VAL A 7 10.96 -16.15 6.76
N ILE A 8 11.35 -15.49 5.69
CA ILE A 8 10.43 -14.98 4.68
C ILE A 8 10.20 -16.11 3.69
N SER A 9 8.95 -16.55 3.55
CA SER A 9 8.57 -17.67 2.68
C SER A 9 8.03 -17.23 1.33
N GLY A 10 7.54 -16.00 1.20
CA GLY A 10 7.04 -15.44 -0.04
C GLY A 10 7.05 -13.92 -0.04
N ILE A 11 7.16 -13.35 -1.23
CA ILE A 11 7.20 -11.91 -1.47
C ILE A 11 6.20 -11.56 -2.56
N GLY A 12 5.41 -10.49 -2.34
CA GLY A 12 4.57 -9.87 -3.35
C GLY A 12 4.84 -8.38 -3.44
N VAL A 13 4.88 -7.86 -4.67
CA VAL A 13 5.25 -6.47 -4.94
C VAL A 13 4.28 -5.85 -5.94
N LEU A 14 3.84 -4.65 -5.60
CA LEU A 14 3.08 -3.79 -6.50
C LEU A 14 3.64 -2.38 -6.38
N SER A 15 4.33 -1.91 -7.39
CA SER A 15 5.05 -0.64 -7.36
C SER A 15 5.06 0.04 -8.74
N PRO A 16 5.38 1.35 -8.80
CA PRO A 16 5.56 2.05 -10.08
C PRO A 16 6.64 1.45 -10.98
N ASN A 17 7.63 0.76 -10.41
CA ASN A 17 8.69 0.09 -11.15
C ASN A 17 8.25 -1.22 -11.79
N GLY A 18 7.18 -1.82 -11.26
CA GLY A 18 6.64 -3.07 -11.80
C GLY A 18 5.58 -3.69 -10.91
N ILE A 19 4.61 -4.32 -11.53
CA ILE A 19 3.61 -5.17 -10.89
C ILE A 19 4.14 -6.60 -10.93
N GLY A 20 4.25 -7.22 -9.76
CA GLY A 20 4.84 -8.51 -9.56
C GLY A 20 6.36 -8.44 -9.29
N ARG A 21 6.81 -9.38 -8.45
CA ARG A 21 8.18 -9.47 -7.96
C ARG A 21 9.21 -9.47 -9.09
N GLU A 22 9.00 -10.26 -10.13
CA GLU A 22 9.97 -10.42 -11.23
C GLU A 22 10.12 -9.09 -11.98
N ASN A 23 9.03 -8.47 -12.41
CA ASN A 23 9.06 -7.18 -13.11
C ASN A 23 9.71 -6.07 -12.27
N TYR A 24 9.46 -6.08 -10.96
CA TYR A 24 10.04 -5.13 -10.03
C TYR A 24 11.55 -5.30 -9.94
N PHE A 25 12.05 -6.52 -9.72
CA PHE A 25 13.49 -6.78 -9.63
C PHE A 25 14.22 -6.54 -10.95
N ASP A 26 13.61 -6.88 -12.08
CA ASP A 26 14.16 -6.59 -13.42
C ASP A 26 14.27 -5.07 -13.66
N ALA A 27 13.28 -4.30 -13.22
CA ALA A 27 13.33 -2.85 -13.32
C ALA A 27 14.46 -2.27 -12.44
N LEU A 28 14.62 -2.77 -11.21
CA LEU A 28 15.70 -2.35 -10.31
C LEU A 28 17.08 -2.71 -10.90
N ALA A 29 17.25 -3.93 -11.40
CA ALA A 29 18.50 -4.38 -12.01
C ALA A 29 18.88 -3.55 -13.25
N ALA A 30 17.87 -3.11 -14.01
CA ALA A 30 18.05 -2.28 -15.19
C ALA A 30 18.14 -0.77 -14.88
N GLY A 31 18.00 -0.35 -13.62
CA GLY A 31 17.97 1.06 -13.22
C GLY A 31 16.78 1.85 -13.79
N ARG A 32 15.65 1.18 -14.09
CA ARG A 32 14.45 1.83 -14.61
C ARG A 32 13.70 2.58 -13.51
N SER A 33 13.43 3.85 -13.73
CA SER A 33 12.60 4.67 -12.85
C SER A 33 11.11 4.42 -13.13
N GLY A 34 10.30 4.31 -12.08
CA GLY A 34 8.84 4.28 -12.17
C GLY A 34 8.19 5.65 -12.00
N ILE A 35 8.98 6.74 -11.96
CA ILE A 35 8.47 8.09 -11.77
C ILE A 35 8.01 8.66 -13.10
N ARG A 36 6.82 9.27 -13.10
CA ARG A 36 6.19 9.90 -14.27
C ARG A 36 5.47 11.19 -13.88
N THR A 37 5.00 11.93 -14.87
CA THR A 37 4.08 13.06 -14.63
C THR A 37 2.79 12.52 -14.03
N ILE A 38 2.27 13.19 -12.98
CA ILE A 38 1.02 12.83 -12.33
C ILE A 38 -0.12 12.85 -13.34
N SER A 39 -0.92 11.79 -13.37
CA SER A 39 -2.07 11.61 -14.24
C SER A 39 -3.38 11.37 -13.51
N GLN A 40 -3.34 11.08 -12.22
CA GLN A 40 -4.53 10.78 -11.40
C GLN A 40 -5.40 12.01 -11.11
N PHE A 41 -4.81 13.21 -11.17
CA PHE A 41 -5.50 14.50 -11.03
C PHE A 41 -4.73 15.61 -11.79
N ASP A 42 -5.32 16.79 -11.94
CA ASP A 42 -4.63 17.94 -12.55
C ASP A 42 -3.64 18.58 -11.57
N ALA A 43 -2.37 18.22 -11.71
CA ALA A 43 -1.28 18.76 -10.91
C ALA A 43 -0.65 20.06 -11.49
N SER A 44 -1.24 20.69 -12.50
CA SER A 44 -0.65 21.83 -13.21
C SER A 44 -0.38 23.03 -12.31
N SER A 45 -1.18 23.21 -11.27
CA SER A 45 -1.05 24.28 -10.27
C SER A 45 0.02 24.01 -9.21
N LEU A 46 0.51 22.75 -9.10
CA LEU A 46 1.43 22.35 -8.05
C LEU A 46 2.90 22.57 -8.46
N PRO A 47 3.77 22.92 -7.49
CA PRO A 47 5.21 22.97 -7.71
C PRO A 47 5.81 21.61 -8.12
N CYS A 48 5.37 20.51 -7.50
CA CYS A 48 5.74 19.15 -7.84
C CYS A 48 4.64 18.51 -8.69
N ARG A 49 4.98 18.01 -9.87
CA ARG A 49 4.06 17.40 -10.83
C ARG A 49 4.47 16.00 -11.24
N VAL A 50 5.33 15.37 -10.45
CA VAL A 50 5.83 14.02 -10.70
C VAL A 50 5.58 13.12 -9.52
N ALA A 51 5.25 11.86 -9.78
CA ALA A 51 5.02 10.83 -8.78
C ALA A 51 5.26 9.43 -9.35
N GLY A 52 5.36 8.44 -8.48
CA GLY A 52 5.36 7.04 -8.86
C GLY A 52 3.95 6.47 -8.87
N GLU A 53 3.27 6.52 -9.99
CA GLU A 53 1.92 5.97 -10.15
C GLU A 53 1.97 4.54 -10.68
N VAL A 54 1.07 3.69 -10.18
CA VAL A 54 0.91 2.31 -10.63
C VAL A 54 -0.32 2.19 -11.52
N ASP A 55 -0.14 1.65 -12.73
CA ASP A 55 -1.24 1.29 -13.63
C ASP A 55 -1.82 -0.04 -13.18
N PHE A 56 -2.84 0.03 -12.34
CA PHE A 56 -3.43 -1.11 -11.65
C PHE A 56 -4.94 -1.16 -11.88
N ASP A 57 -5.42 -2.32 -12.33
CA ASP A 57 -6.84 -2.60 -12.47
C ASP A 57 -7.40 -3.22 -11.17
N PRO A 58 -8.19 -2.49 -10.39
CA PRO A 58 -8.78 -3.01 -9.16
C PRO A 58 -9.88 -4.05 -9.39
N GLU A 59 -10.52 -4.10 -10.59
CA GLU A 59 -11.63 -5.03 -10.89
C GLU A 59 -11.19 -6.48 -10.92
N ALA A 60 -9.89 -6.72 -11.13
CA ALA A 60 -9.31 -8.06 -11.04
C ALA A 60 -9.27 -8.60 -9.59
N TRP A 61 -9.49 -7.75 -8.57
CA TRP A 61 -9.25 -8.07 -7.16
C TRP A 61 -10.43 -7.79 -6.25
N VAL A 62 -11.33 -6.92 -6.67
CA VAL A 62 -12.55 -6.54 -5.92
C VAL A 62 -13.69 -6.46 -6.91
N ASP A 63 -14.85 -7.01 -6.55
CA ASP A 63 -16.07 -6.90 -7.37
C ASP A 63 -16.32 -5.46 -7.77
N ALA A 64 -16.61 -5.21 -9.07
CA ALA A 64 -16.85 -3.88 -9.63
C ALA A 64 -17.89 -3.06 -8.83
N LYS A 65 -18.93 -3.72 -8.29
CA LYS A 65 -19.95 -3.08 -7.42
C LYS A 65 -19.39 -2.55 -6.10
N ASN A 66 -18.26 -3.11 -5.62
CA ASN A 66 -17.66 -2.79 -4.33
C ASN A 66 -16.48 -1.79 -4.47
N ILE A 67 -15.92 -1.60 -5.66
CA ILE A 67 -14.74 -0.73 -5.88
C ILE A 67 -14.98 0.69 -5.35
N ARG A 68 -16.15 1.26 -5.59
CA ARG A 68 -16.50 2.59 -5.08
C ARG A 68 -16.58 2.68 -3.54
N HIS A 69 -16.60 1.53 -2.87
CA HIS A 69 -16.78 1.41 -1.43
C HIS A 69 -15.51 1.09 -0.67
N VAL A 70 -14.41 0.85 -1.36
CA VAL A 70 -13.10 0.56 -0.75
C VAL A 70 -12.06 1.59 -1.18
N ALA A 71 -11.06 1.80 -0.33
CA ALA A 71 -9.92 2.64 -0.68
C ALA A 71 -9.06 1.94 -1.74
N ARG A 72 -8.44 2.71 -2.65
CA ARG A 72 -7.57 2.21 -3.73
C ARG A 72 -6.45 1.29 -3.22
N VAL A 73 -5.93 1.56 -2.04
CA VAL A 73 -4.87 0.77 -1.41
C VAL A 73 -5.29 -0.66 -1.10
N VAL A 74 -6.59 -0.93 -0.88
CA VAL A 74 -7.12 -2.26 -0.50
C VAL A 74 -6.90 -3.29 -1.61
N PRO A 75 -7.42 -3.12 -2.84
CA PRO A 75 -7.18 -4.09 -3.91
C PRO A 75 -5.70 -4.23 -4.26
N MET A 76 -4.89 -3.17 -4.11
CA MET A 76 -3.44 -3.23 -4.30
C MET A 76 -2.78 -4.13 -3.25
N ALA A 77 -3.17 -4.00 -1.98
CA ALA A 77 -2.67 -4.83 -0.89
C ALA A 77 -3.10 -6.30 -1.04
N ILE A 78 -4.33 -6.55 -1.50
CA ILE A 78 -4.82 -7.91 -1.80
C ILE A 78 -3.99 -8.52 -2.94
N ALA A 79 -3.71 -7.78 -4.01
CA ALA A 79 -2.91 -8.25 -5.14
C ALA A 79 -1.48 -8.63 -4.73
N ALA A 80 -0.80 -7.79 -3.96
CA ALA A 80 0.51 -8.09 -3.43
C ALA A 80 0.49 -9.31 -2.49
N THR A 81 -0.55 -9.42 -1.66
CA THR A 81 -0.75 -10.58 -0.78
C THR A 81 -0.94 -11.88 -1.57
N ALA A 82 -1.73 -11.84 -2.65
CA ALA A 82 -1.93 -13.00 -3.53
C ALA A 82 -0.62 -13.50 -4.13
N GLU A 83 0.24 -12.59 -4.56
CA GLU A 83 1.57 -12.95 -5.08
C GLU A 83 2.44 -13.56 -3.97
N ALA A 84 2.50 -12.94 -2.78
CA ALA A 84 3.27 -13.44 -1.66
C ALA A 84 2.83 -14.85 -1.23
N LEU A 85 1.52 -15.10 -1.16
CA LEU A 85 0.97 -16.42 -0.85
C LEU A 85 1.33 -17.46 -1.91
N ARG A 86 1.24 -17.10 -3.19
CA ARG A 86 1.63 -17.97 -4.30
C ARG A 86 3.13 -18.29 -4.26
N ASP A 87 3.99 -17.31 -4.02
CA ASP A 87 5.43 -17.50 -3.89
C ASP A 87 5.78 -18.38 -2.69
N ALA A 88 5.06 -18.23 -1.57
CA ALA A 88 5.16 -19.08 -0.40
C ALA A 88 4.61 -20.51 -0.61
N ARG A 89 3.87 -20.77 -1.70
CA ARG A 89 3.09 -21.98 -1.94
C ARG A 89 2.11 -22.28 -0.79
N LEU A 90 1.53 -21.23 -0.24
CA LEU A 90 0.54 -21.29 0.82
C LEU A 90 -0.82 -20.87 0.24
N ASP A 91 -1.74 -21.82 0.20
CA ASP A 91 -3.13 -21.57 -0.19
C ASP A 91 -4.04 -21.64 1.05
N PRO A 92 -4.48 -20.48 1.60
CA PRO A 92 -5.33 -20.47 2.79
C PRO A 92 -6.64 -21.23 2.61
N SER A 93 -7.18 -21.30 1.38
CA SER A 93 -8.44 -22.00 1.09
C SER A 93 -8.36 -23.52 1.29
N SER A 94 -7.15 -24.08 1.20
CA SER A 94 -6.87 -25.49 1.40
C SER A 94 -6.61 -25.87 2.87
N LEU A 95 -6.52 -24.88 3.76
CA LEU A 95 -6.20 -25.08 5.17
C LEU A 95 -7.45 -25.26 6.03
N ASP A 96 -7.32 -26.01 7.10
CA ASP A 96 -8.37 -26.10 8.11
C ASP A 96 -8.48 -24.80 8.95
N LEU A 97 -9.55 -24.69 9.72
CA LEU A 97 -9.82 -23.51 10.53
C LEU A 97 -8.73 -23.28 11.60
N GLU A 98 -8.23 -24.34 12.23
CA GLU A 98 -7.21 -24.26 13.27
C GLU A 98 -5.92 -23.64 12.69
N THR A 99 -5.48 -24.10 11.54
CA THR A 99 -4.32 -23.52 10.83
C THR A 99 -4.56 -22.07 10.45
N ARG A 100 -5.76 -21.71 9.93
CA ARG A 100 -6.10 -20.32 9.59
C ARG A 100 -6.17 -19.38 10.80
N GLN A 101 -6.50 -19.90 11.98
CA GLN A 101 -6.39 -19.17 13.26
C GLN A 101 -4.93 -18.88 13.65
N GLY A 102 -3.98 -19.67 13.15
CA GLY A 102 -2.54 -19.45 13.30
C GLY A 102 -1.92 -18.48 12.29
N ILE A 103 -2.72 -17.87 11.38
CA ILE A 103 -2.23 -16.91 10.36
C ILE A 103 -2.69 -15.51 10.74
N GLY A 104 -1.73 -14.65 11.13
CA GLY A 104 -1.98 -13.25 11.43
C GLY A 104 -1.74 -12.33 10.23
N VAL A 105 -2.34 -11.13 10.27
CA VAL A 105 -2.06 -10.02 9.34
C VAL A 105 -1.53 -8.84 10.13
N MET A 106 -0.35 -8.33 9.74
CA MET A 106 0.33 -7.20 10.36
C MET A 106 0.82 -6.26 9.27
N LEU A 107 0.05 -5.21 8.97
CA LEU A 107 0.42 -4.25 7.95
C LEU A 107 0.87 -2.91 8.53
N GLY A 108 1.61 -2.17 7.73
CA GLY A 108 1.95 -0.78 7.96
C GLY A 108 1.40 0.11 6.86
N SER A 109 0.95 1.31 7.23
CA SER A 109 0.54 2.33 6.26
C SER A 109 0.77 3.72 6.84
N GLY A 110 1.33 4.61 6.05
CA GLY A 110 1.52 6.02 6.42
C GLY A 110 0.31 6.87 6.13
N GLY A 111 -0.32 6.68 4.99
CA GLY A 111 -1.47 7.45 4.53
C GLY A 111 -2.80 6.72 4.63
N GLY A 112 -2.77 5.40 4.75
CA GLY A 112 -3.99 4.59 4.88
C GLY A 112 -4.95 4.79 3.72
N ALA A 113 -6.21 5.07 4.07
CA ALA A 113 -7.31 5.28 3.15
C ALA A 113 -7.54 6.77 2.83
N VAL A 114 -6.49 7.61 2.84
CA VAL A 114 -6.62 9.06 2.66
C VAL A 114 -7.29 9.43 1.33
N GLU A 115 -6.96 8.72 0.25
CA GLU A 115 -7.59 8.90 -1.08
C GLU A 115 -9.12 8.72 -1.00
N PHE A 116 -9.56 7.65 -0.35
CA PHE A 116 -10.97 7.38 -0.18
C PHE A 116 -11.66 8.47 0.67
N SER A 117 -11.03 8.88 1.76
CA SER A 117 -11.56 9.92 2.64
C SER A 117 -11.66 11.27 1.93
N GLU A 118 -10.63 11.66 1.15
CA GLU A 118 -10.62 12.87 0.35
C GLU A 118 -11.79 12.89 -0.63
N ARG A 119 -12.00 11.80 -1.38
CA ARG A 119 -13.14 11.65 -2.29
C ARG A 119 -14.50 11.76 -1.56
N MET A 120 -14.64 11.20 -0.36
CA MET A 120 -15.88 11.31 0.41
C MET A 120 -16.12 12.74 0.91
N TYR A 121 -15.08 13.44 1.37
CA TYR A 121 -15.16 14.84 1.76
C TYR A 121 -15.51 15.75 0.58
N GLU A 122 -14.91 15.50 -0.60
CA GLU A 122 -15.24 16.23 -1.82
C GLU A 122 -16.74 16.13 -2.16
N LEU A 123 -17.33 14.93 -2.06
CA LEU A 123 -18.76 14.74 -2.28
C LEU A 123 -19.60 15.49 -1.25
N TRP A 124 -19.23 15.49 0.01
CA TRP A 124 -19.97 16.19 1.06
C TRP A 124 -19.90 17.71 0.92
N PHE A 125 -18.74 18.26 0.62
CA PHE A 125 -18.56 19.70 0.48
C PHE A 125 -19.13 20.28 -0.82
N ASN A 126 -19.42 19.43 -1.81
CA ASN A 126 -20.08 19.81 -3.06
C ASN A 126 -21.58 19.43 -3.13
N ASP A 127 -22.24 19.27 -1.98
CA ASP A 127 -23.66 18.92 -1.85
C ASP A 127 -24.06 17.63 -2.60
N ALA A 128 -23.11 16.72 -2.74
CA ALA A 128 -23.27 15.43 -3.44
C ALA A 128 -23.24 14.22 -2.47
N GLU A 129 -23.59 14.43 -1.20
CA GLU A 129 -23.50 13.42 -0.14
C GLU A 129 -24.28 12.12 -0.42
N ARG A 130 -25.33 12.18 -1.28
CA ARG A 130 -26.08 11.00 -1.72
C ARG A 130 -25.26 10.03 -2.58
N GLN A 131 -24.14 10.51 -3.13
CA GLN A 131 -23.21 9.71 -3.93
C GLN A 131 -22.09 9.11 -3.05
N ALA A 132 -21.96 9.57 -1.80
CA ALA A 132 -20.99 9.05 -0.87
C ALA A 132 -21.24 7.58 -0.56
N SER A 133 -20.18 6.85 -0.26
CA SER A 133 -20.27 5.45 0.13
C SER A 133 -20.98 5.30 1.48
N ILE A 134 -21.88 4.32 1.60
CA ILE A 134 -22.46 3.92 2.89
C ILE A 134 -21.39 3.36 3.84
N TYR A 135 -20.23 2.99 3.33
CA TYR A 135 -19.07 2.53 4.07
C TYR A 135 -18.03 3.64 4.31
N SER A 136 -18.44 4.92 4.23
CA SER A 136 -17.51 6.07 4.36
C SER A 136 -16.63 5.99 5.62
N ILE A 137 -17.20 5.58 6.75
CA ILE A 137 -16.47 5.47 8.01
C ILE A 137 -15.57 4.22 8.03
N PRO A 138 -16.08 2.98 7.86
CA PRO A 138 -15.21 1.81 7.91
C PRO A 138 -14.12 1.83 6.83
N SER A 139 -14.44 2.17 5.58
CA SER A 139 -13.45 2.19 4.49
C SER A 139 -12.47 3.36 4.58
N GLY A 140 -12.82 4.45 5.27
CA GLY A 140 -11.91 5.55 5.61
C GLY A 140 -11.00 5.23 6.80
N THR A 141 -11.29 4.16 7.55
CA THR A 141 -10.48 3.78 8.72
C THR A 141 -9.23 3.02 8.27
N ILE A 142 -8.06 3.50 8.67
CA ILE A 142 -6.76 2.96 8.22
C ILE A 142 -6.60 1.45 8.49
N GLY A 143 -7.16 0.94 9.58
CA GLY A 143 -7.11 -0.48 9.96
C GLY A 143 -7.84 -1.41 8.99
N THR A 144 -8.75 -0.88 8.17
CA THR A 144 -9.52 -1.67 7.20
C THR A 144 -8.63 -2.40 6.19
N ILE A 145 -7.46 -1.86 5.84
CA ILE A 145 -6.54 -2.51 4.90
C ILE A 145 -6.16 -3.92 5.37
N ALA A 146 -5.81 -4.08 6.65
CA ALA A 146 -5.46 -5.38 7.20
C ALA A 146 -6.70 -6.29 7.33
N SER A 147 -7.85 -5.73 7.71
CA SER A 147 -9.11 -6.47 7.83
C SER A 147 -9.60 -7.01 6.49
N GLU A 148 -9.49 -6.22 5.42
CA GLU A 148 -9.86 -6.65 4.05
C GLU A 148 -9.02 -7.83 3.56
N ILE A 149 -7.71 -7.85 3.88
CA ILE A 149 -6.87 -9.01 3.58
C ILE A 149 -7.33 -10.23 4.38
N SER A 150 -7.60 -10.06 5.70
CA SER A 150 -8.08 -11.16 6.52
C SER A 150 -9.39 -11.74 5.99
N MET A 151 -10.32 -10.89 5.54
CA MET A 151 -11.59 -11.32 4.94
C MET A 151 -11.40 -11.98 3.58
N ALA A 152 -10.54 -11.41 2.71
CA ALA A 152 -10.31 -11.93 1.36
C ALA A 152 -9.74 -13.37 1.37
N TYR A 153 -8.97 -13.72 2.38
CA TYR A 153 -8.30 -15.02 2.50
C TYR A 153 -8.83 -15.87 3.66
N ASP A 154 -9.93 -15.46 4.30
CA ASP A 154 -10.58 -16.15 5.43
C ASP A 154 -9.58 -16.51 6.55
N LEU A 155 -8.76 -15.52 6.95
CA LEU A 155 -7.75 -15.65 7.99
C LEU A 155 -8.32 -15.26 9.34
N HIS A 156 -8.02 -16.05 10.37
CA HIS A 156 -8.63 -15.93 11.68
C HIS A 156 -7.64 -15.64 12.83
N GLY A 157 -6.38 -15.37 12.50
CA GLY A 157 -5.40 -14.85 13.46
C GLY A 157 -5.64 -13.35 13.74
N PHE A 158 -4.70 -12.70 14.40
CA PHE A 158 -4.80 -11.26 14.62
C PHE A 158 -4.77 -10.49 13.29
N SER A 159 -5.46 -9.35 13.26
CA SER A 159 -5.45 -8.42 12.12
C SER A 159 -5.19 -7.01 12.62
N HIS A 160 -3.97 -6.51 12.42
CA HIS A 160 -3.54 -5.21 12.91
C HIS A 160 -2.90 -4.36 11.81
N LEU A 161 -3.05 -3.05 11.95
CA LEU A 161 -2.34 -2.08 11.13
C LEU A 161 -1.57 -1.12 12.06
N ILE A 162 -0.32 -0.83 11.69
CA ILE A 162 0.57 0.09 12.39
C ILE A 162 0.75 1.32 11.51
N SER A 163 0.60 2.50 12.10
CA SER A 163 0.88 3.76 11.43
C SER A 163 1.92 4.55 12.22
N THR A 164 3.14 4.52 11.71
CA THR A 164 4.30 5.28 12.24
C THR A 164 4.93 6.14 11.14
N GLY A 165 4.09 6.61 10.20
CA GLY A 165 4.54 7.37 9.02
C GLY A 165 5.34 6.49 8.07
N CYS A 166 6.47 7.01 7.56
CA CYS A 166 7.30 6.33 6.56
C CYS A 166 7.93 5.01 7.04
N THR A 167 7.96 4.73 8.35
CA THR A 167 8.52 3.49 8.91
C THR A 167 7.48 2.40 9.16
N SER A 168 6.20 2.66 8.88
CA SER A 168 5.08 1.78 9.20
C SER A 168 5.30 0.32 8.77
N SER A 169 5.73 0.11 7.52
CA SER A 169 5.95 -1.25 7.00
C SER A 169 7.13 -1.97 7.69
N THR A 170 8.20 -1.24 8.00
CA THR A 170 9.35 -1.78 8.73
C THR A 170 8.95 -2.18 10.15
N ASP A 171 8.16 -1.33 10.82
CA ASP A 171 7.64 -1.62 12.16
C ASP A 171 6.70 -2.83 12.13
N ALA A 172 5.82 -2.92 11.13
CA ALA A 172 4.93 -4.07 10.95
C ALA A 172 5.71 -5.38 10.81
N ILE A 173 6.79 -5.42 10.02
CA ILE A 173 7.68 -6.57 9.88
C ILE A 173 8.33 -6.91 11.23
N GLY A 174 8.80 -5.89 11.97
CA GLY A 174 9.37 -6.06 13.30
C GLY A 174 8.39 -6.66 14.32
N TYR A 175 7.14 -6.22 14.31
CA TYR A 175 6.09 -6.78 15.17
C TYR A 175 5.68 -8.19 14.73
N ALA A 176 5.59 -8.46 13.43
CA ALA A 176 5.36 -9.81 12.89
C ALA A 176 6.45 -10.78 13.39
N TYR A 177 7.71 -10.39 13.27
CA TYR A 177 8.84 -11.18 13.79
C TYR A 177 8.70 -11.49 15.28
N ARG A 178 8.30 -10.50 16.10
CA ARG A 178 8.11 -10.69 17.55
C ARG A 178 6.98 -11.66 17.86
N ASN A 179 5.83 -11.55 17.18
CA ASN A 179 4.70 -12.44 17.38
C ASN A 179 5.04 -13.89 17.02
N LEU A 180 5.74 -14.11 15.91
CA LEU A 180 6.25 -15.43 15.52
C LEU A 180 7.26 -15.98 16.55
N LYS A 181 8.17 -15.15 17.07
CA LYS A 181 9.14 -15.54 18.10
C LYS A 181 8.48 -15.95 19.42
N LEU A 182 7.38 -15.30 19.77
CA LEU A 182 6.60 -15.58 20.99
C LEU A 182 5.64 -16.76 20.80
N GLY A 183 5.49 -17.29 19.57
CA GLY A 183 4.56 -18.37 19.28
C GLY A 183 3.09 -17.96 19.39
N VAL A 184 2.79 -16.68 19.16
CA VAL A 184 1.40 -16.17 19.15
C VAL A 184 0.65 -16.70 17.93
N VAL A 185 1.34 -16.80 16.80
CA VAL A 185 0.87 -17.34 15.53
C VAL A 185 2.01 -18.07 14.82
N ASP A 186 1.66 -18.92 13.84
CA ASP A 186 2.62 -19.72 13.07
C ASP A 186 3.06 -19.01 11.78
N TYR A 187 2.17 -18.19 11.19
CA TYR A 187 2.41 -17.42 9.97
C TYR A 187 1.94 -15.99 10.16
N VAL A 188 2.59 -15.05 9.46
CA VAL A 188 2.14 -13.65 9.39
C VAL A 188 2.30 -13.12 7.98
N ILE A 189 1.21 -12.61 7.42
CA ILE A 189 1.26 -11.73 6.26
C ILE A 189 1.65 -10.34 6.79
N CYS A 190 2.82 -9.84 6.39
CA CYS A 190 3.32 -8.56 6.87
C CYS A 190 3.96 -7.73 5.76
N GLY A 191 3.95 -6.44 5.92
CA GLY A 191 4.50 -5.49 4.96
C GLY A 191 3.83 -4.13 5.10
N GLY A 192 3.72 -3.41 3.98
CA GLY A 192 3.01 -2.14 3.96
C GLY A 192 2.36 -1.86 2.63
N ALA A 193 1.35 -1.01 2.66
CA ALA A 193 0.66 -0.54 1.47
C ALA A 193 0.19 0.91 1.66
N ASP A 194 0.41 1.72 0.64
CA ASP A 194 -0.07 3.09 0.53
C ASP A 194 -0.52 3.38 -0.92
N ALA A 195 -1.52 4.24 -1.08
CA ALA A 195 -1.98 4.77 -2.35
C ALA A 195 -2.36 6.25 -2.15
N THR A 196 -1.34 7.08 -1.89
CA THR A 196 -1.50 8.43 -1.34
C THR A 196 -1.26 9.54 -2.36
N ILE A 197 -1.24 9.23 -3.65
CA ILE A 197 -1.10 10.25 -4.71
C ILE A 197 -2.46 10.89 -4.93
N THR A 198 -2.76 11.93 -4.13
CA THR A 198 -3.97 12.73 -4.20
C THR A 198 -3.63 14.20 -4.22
N GLU A 199 -4.58 15.05 -4.62
CA GLU A 199 -4.35 16.50 -4.69
C GLU A 199 -4.05 17.09 -3.30
N ALA A 200 -4.79 16.70 -2.26
CA ALA A 200 -4.59 17.24 -0.91
C ALA A 200 -3.25 16.79 -0.32
N VAL A 201 -2.87 15.51 -0.47
CA VAL A 201 -1.60 15.00 0.03
C VAL A 201 -0.41 15.64 -0.70
N MET A 202 -0.47 15.73 -2.04
CA MET A 202 0.58 16.38 -2.82
C MET A 202 0.70 17.87 -2.48
N THR A 203 -0.42 18.57 -2.31
CA THR A 203 -0.43 19.97 -1.85
C THR A 203 0.24 20.10 -0.49
N GLY A 204 -0.10 19.24 0.46
CA GLY A 204 0.50 19.23 1.79
C GLY A 204 2.03 19.09 1.74
N PHE A 205 2.54 18.13 0.98
CA PHE A 205 3.99 17.95 0.81
C PHE A 205 4.66 19.11 0.07
N CYS A 206 3.98 19.72 -0.91
CA CYS A 206 4.47 20.92 -1.59
C CYS A 206 4.59 22.11 -0.62
N VAL A 207 3.60 22.31 0.25
CA VAL A 207 3.62 23.35 1.31
C VAL A 207 4.79 23.12 2.27
N MET A 208 5.07 21.87 2.63
CA MET A 208 6.23 21.50 3.45
C MET A 208 7.58 21.71 2.75
N ARG A 209 7.59 21.88 1.43
CA ARG A 209 8.79 22.09 0.59
C ARG A 209 9.82 20.94 0.70
N ILE A 210 9.34 19.70 0.75
CA ILE A 210 10.19 18.50 0.90
C ILE A 210 10.12 17.55 -0.29
N VAL A 211 9.29 17.86 -1.30
CA VAL A 211 9.18 17.10 -2.55
C VAL A 211 10.03 17.72 -3.65
N SER A 212 10.55 16.88 -4.54
CA SER A 212 11.30 17.32 -5.72
C SER A 212 10.40 18.12 -6.68
N ASN A 213 10.84 19.30 -7.08
CA ASN A 213 10.09 20.15 -7.99
C ASN A 213 10.92 20.70 -9.18
N SER A 214 12.24 20.57 -9.14
CA SER A 214 13.13 21.06 -10.19
C SER A 214 13.13 20.19 -11.45
N ARG A 215 12.55 18.98 -11.40
CA ARG A 215 12.64 17.97 -12.46
C ARG A 215 11.30 17.52 -13.04
N ASN A 216 10.31 18.41 -13.00
CA ASN A 216 9.01 18.13 -13.61
C ASN A 216 9.08 17.82 -15.12
N HIS A 217 10.11 18.33 -15.81
CA HIS A 217 10.35 18.12 -17.23
C HIS A 217 11.11 16.82 -17.55
N GLU A 218 11.69 16.19 -16.52
CA GLU A 218 12.48 14.95 -16.62
C GLU A 218 12.13 13.99 -15.46
N PRO A 219 10.89 13.47 -15.39
CA PRO A 219 10.39 12.72 -14.25
C PRO A 219 11.29 11.57 -13.82
N ALA A 220 11.84 10.81 -14.78
CA ALA A 220 12.67 9.65 -14.51
C ALA A 220 13.92 9.96 -13.67
N SER A 221 14.39 11.23 -13.66
CA SER A 221 15.55 11.68 -12.90
C SER A 221 15.21 12.41 -11.60
N ALA A 222 13.91 12.54 -11.25
CA ALA A 222 13.47 13.32 -10.08
C ALA A 222 13.86 12.65 -8.76
N SER A 223 13.71 11.33 -8.64
CA SER A 223 14.17 10.59 -7.46
C SER A 223 15.66 10.26 -7.59
N ARG A 224 16.47 10.93 -6.76
CA ARG A 224 17.95 10.81 -6.81
C ARG A 224 18.57 10.80 -5.42
N PRO A 225 18.32 9.74 -4.64
CA PRO A 225 18.87 9.63 -3.29
C PRO A 225 20.41 9.71 -3.32
N PHE A 226 20.97 10.36 -2.30
CA PHE A 226 22.42 10.61 -2.13
C PHE A 226 23.08 11.52 -3.18
N SER A 227 22.40 11.93 -4.23
CA SER A 227 22.95 12.88 -5.22
C SER A 227 23.17 14.27 -4.59
N LYS A 228 24.22 14.98 -5.05
CA LYS A 228 24.54 16.32 -4.55
C LYS A 228 23.43 17.33 -4.91
N ASP A 229 22.79 17.16 -6.05
CA ASP A 229 21.76 18.04 -6.61
C ASP A 229 20.33 17.54 -6.38
N ARG A 230 20.12 16.67 -5.37
CA ARG A 230 18.76 16.29 -4.95
C ARG A 230 18.05 17.49 -4.32
N ASP A 231 16.76 17.62 -4.58
CA ASP A 231 15.94 18.75 -4.13
C ASP A 231 14.70 18.33 -3.33
N GLY A 232 14.54 17.04 -3.06
CA GLY A 232 13.43 16.49 -2.29
C GLY A 232 13.22 15.02 -2.59
N PHE A 233 12.17 14.43 -1.99
CA PHE A 233 11.74 13.08 -2.35
C PHE A 233 10.64 13.13 -3.42
N VAL A 234 10.32 11.98 -4.01
CA VAL A 234 9.19 11.80 -4.93
C VAL A 234 8.22 10.81 -4.30
N LEU A 235 6.96 11.21 -4.20
CA LEU A 235 5.89 10.38 -3.66
C LEU A 235 5.54 9.24 -4.63
N SER A 236 5.19 8.06 -4.10
CA SER A 236 4.68 6.93 -4.87
C SER A 236 3.64 6.15 -4.09
#